data_3aec006a0440810749e4c1de5ff04cf4
#
_entry.id   3aec006a0440810749e4c1de5ff04cf4
#
_cell.length_a   1.000
_cell.length_b   1.000
_cell.length_c   1.000
_cell.angle_alpha   90.00
_cell.angle_beta   90.00
_cell.angle_gamma   90.00
#
_symmetry.space_group_name_H-M   'P 1'
#
loop_
_entity.id
_entity.type
_entity.pdbx_description
1 polymer ?
#
loop_
_entity_poly.entity_id
_entity_poly.type
_entity_poly.pdbx_seq_one_letter_code
_entity_poly.pdbx_strand_id
1 'polypeptide(L)'
;MEKLNPALIRGIRRLLKTFRLRFDPEPDVCPTSAITPDELSWPRVVRRAFSDPVVTHESTGVHGRGTEEVKTNDVTNRVGLGDVGYVIEFGRPTVGVRFRDIEKMTQALAGIGIEFEPKNPVTHMMTNRQTGKLRDDILNEKILSAIVEFKTRIENVPAVLQRVEAVSKTLKTVVSVGVSTRCGEHGSSALDEVLVQEGFSFVRGKTNLGLGGRS
;
A
#
# COMPACT_ATOMS: atom_id res chain seq x y z
N MET A 1 25.93 -0.82 -30.32
CA MET A 1 25.96 -0.47 -28.88
C MET A 1 27.23 -1.07 -28.28
N GLU A 2 28.19 -0.24 -27.90
CA GLU A 2 29.40 -0.69 -27.23
C GLU A 2 29.04 -1.32 -25.88
N LYS A 3 29.48 -2.55 -25.68
CA LYS A 3 29.30 -3.23 -24.39
C LYS A 3 30.22 -2.57 -23.38
N LEU A 4 29.68 -1.87 -22.42
CA LEU A 4 30.44 -1.33 -21.28
C LEU A 4 31.27 -2.44 -20.61
N ASN A 5 32.53 -2.13 -20.32
CA ASN A 5 33.47 -3.08 -19.71
C ASN A 5 32.91 -3.56 -18.34
N PRO A 6 32.79 -4.89 -18.14
CA PRO A 6 32.25 -5.44 -16.88
C PRO A 6 33.04 -5.03 -15.62
N ALA A 7 34.34 -4.72 -15.76
CA ALA A 7 35.15 -4.23 -14.65
C ALA A 7 34.74 -2.79 -14.25
N LEU A 8 34.44 -1.94 -15.22
CA LEU A 8 33.97 -0.58 -15.00
C LEU A 8 32.62 -0.59 -14.27
N ILE A 9 31.70 -1.44 -14.73
CA ILE A 9 30.38 -1.60 -14.08
C ILE A 9 30.52 -2.05 -12.63
N ARG A 10 31.42 -3.00 -12.35
CA ARG A 10 31.71 -3.44 -10.97
C ARG A 10 32.28 -2.31 -10.12
N GLY A 11 33.17 -1.49 -10.67
CA GLY A 11 33.74 -0.33 -9.99
C GLY A 11 32.70 0.71 -9.64
N ILE A 12 31.83 1.06 -10.59
CA ILE A 12 30.71 2.00 -10.38
C ILE A 12 29.75 1.46 -9.33
N ARG A 13 29.37 0.18 -9.39
CA ARG A 13 28.49 -0.43 -8.37
C ARG A 13 29.11 -0.40 -6.97
N ARG A 14 30.43 -0.60 -6.85
CA ARG A 14 31.13 -0.53 -5.57
C ARG A 14 31.11 0.91 -5.02
N LEU A 15 31.33 1.91 -5.88
CA LEU A 15 31.27 3.33 -5.52
C LEU A 15 29.85 3.73 -5.08
N LEU A 16 28.83 3.36 -5.83
CA LEU A 16 27.43 3.64 -5.50
C LEU A 16 27.00 2.98 -4.17
N LYS A 17 27.51 1.77 -3.87
CA LYS A 17 27.31 1.11 -2.57
C LYS A 17 27.88 1.93 -1.41
N THR A 18 29.05 2.56 -1.60
CA THR A 18 29.69 3.40 -0.58
C THR A 18 28.82 4.61 -0.24
N PHE A 19 28.15 5.20 -1.22
CA PHE A 19 27.20 6.29 -1.03
C PHE A 19 25.77 5.84 -0.70
N ARG A 20 25.56 4.53 -0.44
CA ARG A 20 24.23 3.92 -0.22
C ARG A 20 23.24 4.12 -1.37
N LEU A 21 23.71 4.54 -2.52
CA LEU A 21 22.91 4.62 -3.74
C LEU A 21 22.84 3.22 -4.36
N ARG A 22 21.66 2.63 -4.37
CA ARG A 22 21.37 1.40 -5.10
C ARG A 22 20.55 1.76 -6.31
N PHE A 23 21.03 1.39 -7.47
CA PHE A 23 20.25 1.38 -8.69
C PHE A 23 20.01 -0.10 -9.03
N ASP A 24 18.79 -0.54 -8.81
CA ASP A 24 18.29 -1.83 -9.26
C ASP A 24 17.26 -1.53 -10.36
N PRO A 25 17.64 -1.64 -11.65
CA PRO A 25 16.72 -1.36 -12.74
C PRO A 25 15.54 -2.35 -12.69
N GLU A 26 14.34 -1.84 -12.88
CA GLU A 26 13.16 -2.68 -12.96
C GLU A 26 13.18 -3.46 -14.28
N PRO A 27 12.83 -4.76 -14.29
CA PRO A 27 12.87 -5.59 -15.48
C PRO A 27 12.02 -5.08 -16.64
N ASP A 28 10.91 -4.43 -16.35
CA ASP A 28 9.94 -3.92 -17.31
C ASP A 28 10.42 -2.68 -18.07
N VAL A 29 11.46 -1.99 -17.60
CA VAL A 29 12.08 -0.87 -18.36
C VAL A 29 13.10 -1.33 -19.40
N CYS A 30 13.40 -2.63 -19.44
CA CYS A 30 14.34 -3.18 -20.43
C CYS A 30 13.61 -3.57 -21.73
N PRO A 31 13.79 -2.83 -22.85
CA PRO A 31 13.05 -3.09 -24.09
C PRO A 31 13.40 -4.44 -24.75
N THR A 32 14.51 -5.05 -24.36
CA THR A 32 14.94 -6.36 -24.87
C THR A 32 14.72 -7.50 -23.88
N SER A 33 14.07 -7.24 -22.75
CA SER A 33 13.87 -8.20 -21.66
C SER A 33 15.17 -8.92 -21.21
N ALA A 34 16.31 -8.24 -21.32
CA ALA A 34 17.61 -8.78 -20.96
C ALA A 34 17.88 -8.75 -19.45
N ILE A 35 17.01 -8.10 -18.68
CA ILE A 35 17.06 -8.06 -17.23
C ILE A 35 16.10 -9.11 -16.71
N THR A 36 16.63 -10.17 -16.13
CA THR A 36 15.83 -11.19 -15.45
C THR A 36 16.03 -11.05 -13.94
N PRO A 37 14.95 -10.99 -13.14
CA PRO A 37 15.08 -10.99 -11.69
C PRO A 37 15.63 -12.33 -11.21
N ASP A 38 16.43 -12.28 -10.13
CA ASP A 38 16.87 -13.50 -9.46
C ASP A 38 15.67 -14.30 -8.93
N GLU A 39 15.77 -15.63 -8.96
CA GLU A 39 14.84 -16.48 -8.24
C GLU A 39 15.04 -16.29 -6.73
N LEU A 40 13.98 -15.89 -6.05
CA LEU A 40 13.98 -15.63 -4.62
C LEU A 40 13.18 -16.70 -3.90
N SER A 41 13.77 -17.27 -2.86
CA SER A 41 13.06 -18.14 -1.92
C SER A 41 12.41 -17.33 -0.80
N TRP A 42 11.48 -17.96 -0.06
CA TRP A 42 10.90 -17.40 1.15
C TRP A 42 11.97 -17.09 2.20
N PRO A 43 11.91 -15.95 2.92
CA PRO A 43 10.90 -14.89 2.86
C PRO A 43 11.15 -13.82 1.77
N ARG A 44 12.28 -13.88 1.07
CA ARG A 44 12.69 -12.83 0.12
C ARG A 44 11.79 -12.70 -1.10
N VAL A 45 11.04 -13.74 -1.44
CA VAL A 45 10.10 -13.74 -2.57
C VAL A 45 9.05 -12.63 -2.44
N VAL A 46 8.71 -12.19 -1.22
CA VAL A 46 7.81 -11.06 -0.98
C VAL A 46 8.33 -9.76 -1.59
N ARG A 47 9.65 -9.61 -1.74
CA ARG A 47 10.24 -8.43 -2.42
C ARG A 47 9.79 -8.36 -3.86
N ARG A 48 9.77 -9.49 -4.55
CA ARG A 48 9.30 -9.58 -5.93
C ARG A 48 7.80 -9.35 -6.00
N ALA A 49 7.01 -10.03 -5.19
CA ALA A 49 5.56 -9.92 -5.19
C ALA A 49 5.05 -8.50 -4.95
N PHE A 50 5.75 -7.71 -4.12
CA PHE A 50 5.38 -6.32 -3.79
C PHE A 50 6.15 -5.25 -4.58
N SER A 51 7.01 -5.63 -5.52
CA SER A 51 7.83 -4.69 -6.28
C SER A 51 7.74 -4.86 -7.79
N ASP A 52 7.42 -6.05 -8.26
CA ASP A 52 7.30 -6.39 -9.67
C ASP A 52 5.83 -6.24 -10.10
N PRO A 53 5.52 -5.34 -11.04
CA PRO A 53 4.14 -5.09 -11.45
C PRO A 53 3.53 -6.24 -12.27
N VAL A 54 4.35 -7.16 -12.80
CA VAL A 54 3.88 -8.30 -13.61
C VAL A 54 3.68 -9.58 -12.80
N VAL A 55 4.12 -9.61 -11.55
CA VAL A 55 3.88 -10.75 -10.65
C VAL A 55 2.46 -10.69 -10.10
N THR A 56 1.71 -11.75 -10.33
CA THR A 56 0.36 -11.90 -9.77
C THR A 56 0.45 -12.25 -8.29
N HIS A 57 -0.27 -11.50 -7.46
CA HIS A 57 -0.43 -11.86 -6.05
C HIS A 57 -1.32 -13.08 -5.93
N GLU A 58 -0.87 -14.11 -5.23
CA GLU A 58 -1.64 -15.32 -4.99
C GLU A 58 -2.98 -15.01 -4.30
N SER A 59 -2.96 -14.06 -3.37
CA SER A 59 -4.14 -13.67 -2.61
C SER A 59 -5.23 -12.97 -3.41
N THR A 60 -4.89 -12.23 -4.46
CA THR A 60 -5.84 -11.39 -5.21
C THR A 60 -6.03 -11.82 -6.64
N GLY A 61 -5.10 -12.62 -7.18
CA GLY A 61 -5.08 -12.98 -8.60
C GLY A 61 -4.80 -11.83 -9.56
N VAL A 62 -4.41 -10.66 -9.04
CA VAL A 62 -4.12 -9.47 -9.85
C VAL A 62 -2.68 -9.04 -9.72
N HIS A 63 -2.19 -8.30 -10.72
CA HIS A 63 -0.85 -7.72 -10.72
C HIS A 63 -0.79 -6.45 -9.87
N GLY A 64 0.40 -6.13 -9.36
CA GLY A 64 0.64 -4.88 -8.67
C GLY A 64 0.72 -5.00 -7.16
N ARG A 65 0.57 -3.89 -6.44
CA ARG A 65 1.02 -3.73 -5.05
C ARG A 65 -0.10 -3.67 -4.02
N GLY A 66 -1.32 -3.83 -4.44
CA GLY A 66 -2.49 -3.79 -3.58
C GLY A 66 -3.68 -4.39 -4.25
N THR A 67 -4.80 -4.37 -3.57
CA THR A 67 -6.06 -4.77 -4.15
C THR A 67 -6.59 -3.67 -5.06
N GLU A 68 -7.60 -4.01 -5.82
CA GLU A 68 -8.40 -3.04 -6.55
C GLU A 68 -9.63 -2.59 -5.75
N GLU A 69 -9.66 -2.85 -4.44
CA GLU A 69 -10.85 -2.65 -3.61
C GLU A 69 -11.42 -1.24 -3.71
N VAL A 70 -10.58 -0.21 -3.57
CA VAL A 70 -11.06 1.19 -3.70
C VAL A 70 -11.56 1.49 -5.11
N LYS A 71 -10.99 0.83 -6.14
CA LYS A 71 -11.44 0.98 -7.52
C LYS A 71 -12.67 0.15 -7.85
N THR A 72 -12.88 -0.94 -7.12
CA THR A 72 -13.91 -1.96 -7.38
C THR A 72 -15.03 -1.96 -6.36
N ASN A 73 -15.03 -1.05 -5.38
CA ASN A 73 -16.10 -0.98 -4.38
C ASN A 73 -17.50 -0.84 -5.00
N ASP A 74 -17.59 -0.19 -6.15
CA ASP A 74 -18.84 -0.08 -6.91
C ASP A 74 -19.39 -1.46 -7.33
N VAL A 75 -18.51 -2.47 -7.42
CA VAL A 75 -18.86 -3.86 -7.75
C VAL A 75 -19.04 -4.69 -6.48
N THR A 76 -18.11 -4.57 -5.52
CA THR A 76 -18.09 -5.40 -4.31
C THR A 76 -19.09 -4.94 -3.26
N ASN A 77 -19.46 -3.66 -3.30
CA ASN A 77 -20.38 -3.04 -2.34
C ASN A 77 -19.94 -3.15 -0.87
N ARG A 78 -18.63 -3.32 -0.64
CA ARG A 78 -18.06 -3.54 0.69
C ARG A 78 -18.14 -2.31 1.58
N VAL A 79 -17.93 -1.10 1.01
CA VAL A 79 -18.10 0.18 1.69
C VAL A 79 -19.54 0.64 1.52
N GLY A 80 -20.36 0.44 2.54
CA GLY A 80 -21.78 0.82 2.57
C GLY A 80 -21.99 2.29 2.94
N LEU A 81 -23.26 2.68 3.07
CA LEU A 81 -23.60 3.99 3.61
C LEU A 81 -23.12 4.11 5.06
N GLY A 82 -22.48 5.22 5.39
CA GLY A 82 -21.89 5.46 6.69
C GLY A 82 -20.57 4.71 6.96
N ASP A 83 -20.09 3.92 6.01
CA ASP A 83 -18.73 3.36 6.03
C ASP A 83 -17.75 4.27 5.30
N VAL A 84 -16.49 4.21 5.72
CA VAL A 84 -15.35 4.85 5.05
C VAL A 84 -14.29 3.80 4.78
N GLY A 85 -13.96 3.64 3.50
CA GLY A 85 -12.85 2.81 3.06
C GLY A 85 -11.55 3.59 3.10
N TYR A 86 -10.48 2.95 3.49
CA TYR A 86 -9.13 3.52 3.59
C TYR A 86 -8.14 2.76 2.73
N VAL A 87 -7.24 3.52 2.14
CA VAL A 87 -6.05 3.06 1.43
C VAL A 87 -4.86 3.80 2.03
N ILE A 88 -3.97 3.08 2.69
CA ILE A 88 -2.71 3.64 3.19
C ILE A 88 -1.59 3.08 2.33
N GLU A 89 -1.01 3.93 1.50
CA GLU A 89 0.13 3.59 0.65
C GLU A 89 1.45 3.89 1.37
N PHE A 90 2.39 2.96 1.28
CA PHE A 90 3.73 3.07 1.86
C PHE A 90 4.80 3.00 0.78
N GLY A 91 5.86 3.79 0.93
CA GLY A 91 7.11 3.64 0.19
C GLY A 91 7.18 4.39 -1.13
N ARG A 92 6.10 4.96 -1.62
CA ARG A 92 6.09 5.79 -2.84
C ARG A 92 6.34 7.27 -2.55
N PRO A 93 7.00 7.99 -3.46
CA PRO A 93 7.76 7.49 -4.61
C PRO A 93 9.15 7.01 -4.19
N THR A 94 9.60 5.86 -4.71
CA THR A 94 10.98 5.34 -4.72
C THR A 94 11.70 5.13 -3.36
N VAL A 95 11.08 5.45 -2.22
CA VAL A 95 11.69 5.30 -0.89
C VAL A 95 11.72 3.83 -0.45
N GLY A 96 10.66 3.10 -0.80
CA GLY A 96 10.43 1.74 -0.33
C GLY A 96 10.02 1.70 1.15
N VAL A 97 9.62 0.52 1.61
CA VAL A 97 9.16 0.31 2.98
C VAL A 97 9.63 -1.07 3.49
N ARG A 98 9.89 -1.19 4.79
CA ARG A 98 10.07 -2.49 5.45
C ARG A 98 8.75 -2.95 6.05
N PHE A 99 8.52 -4.25 6.06
CA PHE A 99 7.29 -4.81 6.67
C PHE A 99 7.14 -4.44 8.15
N ARG A 100 8.23 -4.24 8.89
CA ARG A 100 8.17 -3.74 10.27
C ARG A 100 7.54 -2.35 10.40
N ASP A 101 7.69 -1.50 9.41
CA ASP A 101 7.07 -0.16 9.41
C ASP A 101 5.59 -0.27 9.04
N ILE A 102 5.24 -1.20 8.15
CA ILE A 102 3.84 -1.54 7.86
C ILE A 102 3.18 -2.13 9.12
N GLU A 103 3.84 -3.05 9.82
CA GLU A 103 3.32 -3.66 11.05
C GLU A 103 3.02 -2.64 12.14
N LYS A 104 3.87 -1.63 12.33
CA LYS A 104 3.58 -0.56 13.29
C LYS A 104 2.23 0.12 12.99
N MET A 105 1.95 0.37 11.72
CA MET A 105 0.67 0.97 11.32
C MET A 105 -0.49 0.01 11.52
N THR A 106 -0.36 -1.24 11.07
CA THR A 106 -1.46 -2.22 11.18
C THR A 106 -1.81 -2.53 12.63
N GLN A 107 -0.81 -2.64 13.52
CA GLN A 107 -1.03 -2.82 14.95
C GLN A 107 -1.68 -1.60 15.60
N ALA A 108 -1.26 -0.40 15.23
CA ALA A 108 -1.84 0.82 15.78
C ALA A 108 -3.30 1.02 15.38
N LEU A 109 -3.69 0.52 14.20
CA LEU A 109 -5.05 0.63 13.67
C LEU A 109 -5.98 -0.49 14.16
N ALA A 110 -5.45 -1.67 14.41
CA ALA A 110 -6.25 -2.86 14.76
C ALA A 110 -7.14 -2.67 15.99
N GLY A 111 -6.74 -1.79 16.93
CA GLY A 111 -7.49 -1.54 18.18
C GLY A 111 -8.59 -0.49 18.12
N ILE A 112 -8.87 0.11 16.96
CA ILE A 112 -9.76 1.28 16.85
C ILE A 112 -10.99 1.06 15.96
N GLY A 113 -11.51 -0.16 15.92
CA GLY A 113 -12.78 -0.44 15.25
C GLY A 113 -12.69 -0.44 13.72
N ILE A 114 -11.56 -0.86 13.18
CA ILE A 114 -11.39 -1.06 11.74
C ILE A 114 -11.58 -2.53 11.33
N GLU A 115 -11.86 -2.74 10.05
CA GLU A 115 -11.93 -4.05 9.41
C GLU A 115 -10.99 -4.09 8.22
N PHE A 116 -9.88 -4.83 8.35
CA PHE A 116 -8.92 -5.01 7.25
C PHE A 116 -9.56 -5.71 6.06
N GLU A 117 -9.17 -5.28 4.84
CA GLU A 117 -9.59 -5.95 3.61
C GLU A 117 -9.06 -7.38 3.54
N PRO A 118 -9.94 -8.40 3.55
CA PRO A 118 -9.52 -9.80 3.62
C PRO A 118 -8.64 -10.26 2.46
N LYS A 119 -8.84 -9.70 1.27
CA LYS A 119 -8.12 -10.07 0.05
C LYS A 119 -6.85 -9.25 -0.18
N ASN A 120 -6.57 -8.27 0.68
CA ASN A 120 -5.37 -7.45 0.53
C ASN A 120 -4.10 -8.28 0.80
N PRO A 121 -3.06 -8.17 -0.05
CA PRO A 121 -1.80 -8.92 0.12
C PRO A 121 -1.14 -8.72 1.49
N VAL A 122 -1.18 -7.51 2.07
CA VAL A 122 -0.63 -7.26 3.41
C VAL A 122 -1.46 -7.98 4.47
N THR A 123 -2.79 -8.01 4.33
CA THR A 123 -3.67 -8.73 5.25
C THR A 123 -3.39 -10.24 5.24
N HIS A 124 -3.02 -10.80 4.08
CA HIS A 124 -2.58 -12.19 3.98
C HIS A 124 -1.26 -12.49 4.70
N MET A 125 -0.43 -11.47 4.91
CA MET A 125 0.81 -11.61 5.68
C MET A 125 0.58 -11.46 7.20
N MET A 126 -0.65 -11.16 7.65
CA MET A 126 -0.96 -11.06 9.08
C MET A 126 -1.11 -12.45 9.70
N THR A 127 -0.44 -12.66 10.81
CA THR A 127 -0.66 -13.84 11.68
C THR A 127 -1.88 -13.65 12.57
N ASN A 128 -2.23 -12.40 12.85
CA ASN A 128 -3.41 -12.06 13.64
C ASN A 128 -3.99 -10.72 13.15
N ARG A 129 -5.16 -10.77 12.52
CA ARG A 129 -5.85 -9.57 12.00
C ARG A 129 -6.43 -8.68 13.09
N GLN A 130 -6.77 -9.25 14.26
CA GLN A 130 -7.32 -8.49 15.39
C GLN A 130 -6.27 -7.60 16.04
N THR A 131 -5.02 -7.99 15.98
CA THR A 131 -3.90 -7.21 16.49
C THR A 131 -3.07 -6.52 15.43
N GLY A 132 -3.33 -6.81 14.15
CA GLY A 132 -2.54 -6.28 13.03
C GLY A 132 -1.12 -6.83 12.93
N LYS A 133 -0.82 -7.95 13.66
CA LYS A 133 0.51 -8.55 13.68
C LYS A 133 0.82 -9.27 12.38
N LEU A 134 1.96 -8.93 11.76
CA LEU A 134 2.49 -9.60 10.58
C LEU A 134 3.35 -10.81 10.97
N ARG A 135 3.76 -11.59 9.98
CA ARG A 135 4.72 -12.69 10.13
C ARG A 135 6.09 -12.15 10.51
N ASP A 136 6.71 -12.72 11.53
CA ASP A 136 8.01 -12.26 12.04
C ASP A 136 9.15 -12.42 11.00
N ASP A 137 9.07 -13.46 10.15
CA ASP A 137 10.09 -13.79 9.16
C ASP A 137 10.20 -12.78 8.00
N ILE A 138 9.17 -11.97 7.74
CA ILE A 138 9.18 -10.94 6.70
C ILE A 138 9.52 -9.53 7.20
N LEU A 139 9.51 -9.26 8.50
CA LEU A 139 9.59 -7.91 9.05
C LEU A 139 10.82 -7.12 8.59
N ASN A 140 11.92 -7.81 8.29
CA ASN A 140 13.15 -7.20 7.80
C ASN A 140 13.18 -7.00 6.28
N GLU A 141 12.24 -7.61 5.55
CA GLU A 141 12.20 -7.48 4.10
C GLU A 141 11.81 -6.06 3.71
N LYS A 142 12.54 -5.51 2.74
CA LYS A 142 12.26 -4.19 2.15
C LYS A 142 11.66 -4.38 0.77
N ILE A 143 10.51 -3.77 0.55
CA ILE A 143 9.75 -3.80 -0.70
C ILE A 143 9.63 -2.40 -1.29
N LEU A 144 9.25 -2.28 -2.54
CA LEU A 144 9.11 -1.00 -3.22
C LEU A 144 7.94 -0.20 -2.63
N SER A 145 6.79 -0.84 -2.50
CA SER A 145 5.62 -0.23 -1.85
C SER A 145 4.64 -1.31 -1.39
N ALA A 146 3.77 -0.92 -0.48
CA ALA A 146 2.62 -1.72 -0.08
C ALA A 146 1.40 -0.83 0.14
N ILE A 147 0.24 -1.43 0.10
CA ILE A 147 -1.03 -0.78 0.40
C ILE A 147 -1.71 -1.57 1.51
N VAL A 148 -2.08 -0.88 2.58
CA VAL A 148 -2.96 -1.40 3.62
C VAL A 148 -4.35 -0.87 3.37
N GLU A 149 -5.32 -1.76 3.27
CA GLU A 149 -6.71 -1.45 2.98
C GLU A 149 -7.60 -1.92 4.13
N PHE A 150 -8.51 -1.07 4.53
CA PHE A 150 -9.49 -1.36 5.57
C PHE A 150 -10.72 -0.45 5.44
N LYS A 151 -11.76 -0.77 6.15
CA LYS A 151 -12.92 0.11 6.33
C LYS A 151 -13.22 0.35 7.79
N THR A 152 -13.94 1.40 8.06
CA THR A 152 -14.48 1.72 9.39
C THR A 152 -15.76 2.51 9.25
N ARG A 153 -16.44 2.75 10.37
CA ARG A 153 -17.59 3.67 10.42
C ARG A 153 -17.10 5.11 10.38
N ILE A 154 -17.93 5.99 9.82
CA ILE A 154 -17.60 7.41 9.66
C ILE A 154 -17.29 8.09 11.00
N GLU A 155 -17.91 7.66 12.07
CA GLU A 155 -17.69 8.19 13.42
C GLU A 155 -16.26 7.96 13.92
N ASN A 156 -15.57 6.95 13.39
CA ASN A 156 -14.21 6.61 13.77
C ASN A 156 -13.14 7.36 12.95
N VAL A 157 -13.55 8.10 11.90
CA VAL A 157 -12.61 8.78 10.99
C VAL A 157 -11.61 9.67 11.72
N PRO A 158 -12.01 10.52 12.67
CA PRO A 158 -11.07 11.37 13.41
C PRO A 158 -10.00 10.55 14.13
N ALA A 159 -10.42 9.53 14.88
CA ALA A 159 -9.50 8.67 15.64
C ALA A 159 -8.52 7.91 14.72
N VAL A 160 -9.01 7.44 13.56
CA VAL A 160 -8.17 6.75 12.57
C VAL A 160 -7.12 7.70 11.99
N LEU A 161 -7.53 8.88 11.53
CA LEU A 161 -6.61 9.84 10.91
C LEU A 161 -5.57 10.36 11.89
N GLN A 162 -5.95 10.69 13.12
CA GLN A 162 -5.02 11.07 14.19
C GLN A 162 -4.02 9.94 14.49
N ARG A 163 -4.49 8.69 14.52
CA ARG A 163 -3.61 7.53 14.72
C ARG A 163 -2.64 7.34 13.56
N VAL A 164 -3.11 7.45 12.32
CA VAL A 164 -2.27 7.36 11.12
C VAL A 164 -1.22 8.46 11.14
N GLU A 165 -1.60 9.70 11.42
CA GLU A 165 -0.67 10.81 11.53
C GLU A 165 0.40 10.59 12.60
N ALA A 166 -0.01 10.19 13.79
CA ALA A 166 0.91 9.92 14.90
C ALA A 166 1.93 8.82 14.56
N VAL A 167 1.47 7.72 13.98
CA VAL A 167 2.35 6.61 13.59
C VAL A 167 3.26 7.00 12.45
N SER A 168 2.75 7.70 11.42
CA SER A 168 3.53 8.09 10.25
C SER A 168 4.82 8.85 10.61
N LYS A 169 4.77 9.68 11.66
CA LYS A 169 5.93 10.41 12.19
C LYS A 169 7.03 9.49 12.76
N THR A 170 6.72 8.25 13.07
CA THR A 170 7.67 7.25 13.62
C THR A 170 8.24 6.32 12.55
N LEU A 171 7.74 6.39 11.33
CA LEU A 171 8.14 5.50 10.24
C LEU A 171 9.37 6.02 9.51
N LYS A 172 10.13 5.09 8.93
CA LYS A 172 11.29 5.41 8.07
C LYS A 172 10.93 5.33 6.59
N THR A 173 9.74 5.78 6.25
CA THR A 173 9.18 5.76 4.90
C THR A 173 8.19 6.90 4.72
N VAL A 174 7.73 7.09 3.49
CA VAL A 174 6.63 8.00 3.18
C VAL A 174 5.30 7.26 3.20
N VAL A 175 4.25 7.97 3.57
CA VAL A 175 2.88 7.46 3.66
C VAL A 175 1.95 8.43 2.96
N SER A 176 1.03 7.90 2.16
CA SER A 176 -0.11 8.66 1.65
C SER A 176 -1.42 7.96 2.03
N VAL A 177 -2.46 8.75 2.23
CA VAL A 177 -3.77 8.24 2.67
C VAL A 177 -4.81 8.62 1.64
N GLY A 178 -5.53 7.62 1.15
CA GLY A 178 -6.76 7.80 0.39
C GLY A 178 -7.95 7.33 1.23
N VAL A 179 -9.04 8.06 1.13
CA VAL A 179 -10.30 7.70 1.76
C VAL A 179 -11.42 7.66 0.72
N SER A 180 -12.38 6.78 0.92
CA SER A 180 -13.54 6.64 0.04
C SER A 180 -14.81 6.44 0.87
N THR A 181 -15.91 7.03 0.42
CA THR A 181 -17.24 6.84 1.01
C THR A 181 -18.30 6.86 -0.07
N ARG A 182 -19.48 6.39 0.26
CA ARG A 182 -20.66 6.58 -0.59
C ARG A 182 -21.23 7.96 -0.38
N CYS A 183 -21.44 8.65 -1.48
CA CYS A 183 -22.17 9.92 -1.45
C CYS A 183 -23.64 9.67 -1.10
N GLY A 184 -24.20 10.59 -0.37
CA GLY A 184 -25.63 10.69 -0.17
C GLY A 184 -26.36 11.23 -1.40
N GLU A 185 -27.62 11.60 -1.24
CA GLU A 185 -28.40 12.24 -2.28
C GLU A 185 -27.74 13.54 -2.75
N HIS A 186 -27.87 13.81 -4.04
CA HIS A 186 -27.26 14.98 -4.70
C HIS A 186 -25.72 15.07 -4.62
N GLY A 187 -25.03 13.94 -4.34
CA GLY A 187 -23.57 13.89 -4.29
C GLY A 187 -22.96 14.52 -3.04
N SER A 188 -23.73 14.74 -2.00
CA SER A 188 -23.21 15.19 -0.69
C SER A 188 -22.29 14.13 -0.08
N SER A 189 -21.29 14.57 0.66
CA SER A 189 -20.33 13.69 1.33
C SER A 189 -20.22 14.10 2.80
N ALA A 190 -20.79 13.30 3.68
CA ALA A 190 -20.62 13.49 5.12
C ALA A 190 -19.14 13.36 5.55
N LEU A 191 -18.32 12.63 4.78
CA LEU A 191 -16.88 12.52 5.02
C LEU A 191 -16.17 13.86 4.83
N ASP A 192 -16.56 14.64 3.81
CA ASP A 192 -15.97 15.96 3.56
C ASP A 192 -16.20 16.88 4.76
N GLU A 193 -17.40 16.84 5.36
CA GLU A 193 -17.75 17.63 6.56
C GLU A 193 -16.86 17.23 7.76
N VAL A 194 -16.69 15.93 8.00
CA VAL A 194 -15.84 15.43 9.07
C VAL A 194 -14.38 15.86 8.87
N LEU A 195 -13.85 15.74 7.65
CA LEU A 195 -12.47 16.12 7.35
C LEU A 195 -12.23 17.62 7.57
N VAL A 196 -13.17 18.47 7.17
CA VAL A 196 -13.11 19.92 7.39
C VAL A 196 -13.17 20.27 8.88
N GLN A 197 -14.09 19.66 9.62
CA GLN A 197 -14.23 19.88 11.07
C GLN A 197 -12.96 19.50 11.84
N GLU A 198 -12.31 18.42 11.45
CA GLU A 198 -11.06 17.96 12.06
C GLU A 198 -9.80 18.69 11.54
N GLY A 199 -9.97 19.63 10.62
CA GLY A 199 -8.86 20.45 10.09
C GLY A 199 -7.95 19.73 9.08
N PHE A 200 -8.41 18.62 8.50
CA PHE A 200 -7.64 17.91 7.46
C PHE A 200 -7.82 18.57 6.10
N SER A 201 -6.69 18.81 5.43
CA SER A 201 -6.70 19.22 4.01
C SER A 201 -6.81 17.98 3.13
N PHE A 202 -7.70 18.01 2.15
CA PHE A 202 -7.88 16.93 1.21
C PHE A 202 -8.19 17.43 -0.20
N VAL A 203 -8.00 16.55 -1.17
CA VAL A 203 -8.38 16.80 -2.57
C VAL A 203 -9.25 15.64 -3.02
N ARG A 204 -10.41 15.94 -3.58
CA ARG A 204 -11.28 14.94 -4.17
C ARG A 204 -10.64 14.41 -5.45
N GLY A 205 -10.11 13.19 -5.38
CA GLY A 205 -9.34 12.59 -6.47
C GLY A 205 -10.21 11.95 -7.55
N LYS A 206 -11.28 11.24 -7.17
CA LYS A 206 -12.12 10.47 -8.09
C LYS A 206 -13.55 10.35 -7.56
N THR A 207 -14.49 10.41 -8.48
CA THR A 207 -15.90 10.05 -8.24
C THR A 207 -16.28 8.94 -9.20
N ASN A 208 -16.76 7.81 -8.69
CA ASN A 208 -17.32 6.73 -9.48
C ASN A 208 -18.84 6.90 -9.55
N LEU A 209 -19.41 6.73 -10.73
CA LEU A 209 -20.84 6.93 -10.99
C LEU A 209 -21.51 5.58 -11.31
N GLY A 210 -22.46 5.18 -10.46
CA GLY A 210 -23.55 4.30 -10.87
C GLY A 210 -23.26 2.82 -11.12
N LEU A 211 -22.09 2.29 -10.72
CA LEU A 211 -21.79 0.87 -10.87
C LEU A 211 -22.06 0.05 -9.60
N GLY A 212 -22.30 0.70 -8.48
CA GLY A 212 -22.61 0.01 -7.22
C GLY A 212 -24.03 -0.54 -7.21
N GLY A 213 -24.21 -1.77 -6.75
CA GLY A 213 -25.52 -2.33 -6.51
C GLY A 213 -26.33 -1.41 -5.56
N ARG A 214 -27.58 -1.13 -5.92
CA ARG A 214 -28.51 -0.50 -4.99
C ARG A 214 -28.89 -1.55 -3.95
N SER A 215 -28.46 -1.37 -2.72
CA SER A 215 -28.99 -2.08 -1.55
C SER A 215 -30.21 -1.36 -1.06
#